data_3f00f5b516fd05ce42f6b52e9558cdab
#
_entry.id   3f00f5b516fd05ce42f6b52e9558cdab
#
_cell.length_a   1.000
_cell.length_b   1.000
_cell.length_c   1.000
_cell.angle_alpha   90.00
_cell.angle_beta   90.00
_cell.angle_gamma   90.00
#
_symmetry.space_group_name_H-M   'P 1'
#
loop_
_entity.id
_entity.type
_entity.pdbx_description
1 polymer ?
#
loop_
_entity_poly.entity_id
_entity_poly.type
_entity_poly.pdbx_seq_one_letter_code
_entity_poly.pdbx_strand_id
1 'polypeptide(L)'
;MFSADSFSLIAMLLALPMLPFVAMVATSYLKIVVVMSLIRNALGIQSIPPNMVINALALILTFYIMAPSIEKGWETVSSKMEANKPEKVLRTDILAEAGEPFKEFLVQETGEKQLAFFVNTAERLWATKDEAGNVTPAVVDHRSWFVLVPAFCVSELTKAFQIGFLVYLPFIAIDIIISNILLAMGMMMVSPVTISLPFKLLLFVMVDGWTLLIQGLVRGYLI
;
A
#
# COMPACT_ATOMS: atom_id res chain seq x y z
N MET A 1 5.65 -41.07 -9.12
CA MET A 1 6.87 -40.31 -9.31
C MET A 1 6.47 -39.04 -10.02
N PHE A 2 6.24 -37.94 -9.27
CA PHE A 2 5.87 -36.65 -9.88
C PHE A 2 7.10 -36.16 -10.67
N SER A 3 6.91 -35.83 -11.94
CA SER A 3 7.95 -35.19 -12.73
C SER A 3 8.22 -33.76 -12.20
N ALA A 4 9.41 -33.21 -12.42
CA ALA A 4 9.74 -31.83 -12.02
C ALA A 4 8.72 -30.82 -12.58
N ASP A 5 8.14 -31.11 -13.74
CA ASP A 5 7.09 -30.31 -14.37
C ASP A 5 5.78 -30.33 -13.60
N SER A 6 5.40 -31.48 -13.00
CA SER A 6 4.20 -31.59 -12.19
C SER A 6 4.30 -30.78 -10.90
N PHE A 7 5.49 -30.74 -10.28
CA PHE A 7 5.74 -29.94 -9.08
C PHE A 7 5.68 -28.43 -9.39
N SER A 8 6.25 -28.00 -10.51
CA SER A 8 6.21 -26.58 -10.93
C SER A 8 4.79 -26.10 -11.23
N LEU A 9 3.97 -26.95 -11.87
CA LEU A 9 2.56 -26.65 -12.12
C LEU A 9 1.75 -26.53 -10.82
N ILE A 10 1.96 -27.43 -9.86
CA ILE A 10 1.30 -27.37 -8.55
C ILE A 10 1.72 -26.11 -7.79
N ALA A 11 3.02 -25.79 -7.77
CA ALA A 11 3.52 -24.56 -7.15
C ALA A 11 2.93 -23.30 -7.78
N MET A 12 2.81 -23.26 -9.12
CA MET A 12 2.18 -22.16 -9.84
C MET A 12 0.68 -22.02 -9.51
N LEU A 13 -0.06 -23.15 -9.46
CA LEU A 13 -1.48 -23.15 -9.08
C LEU A 13 -1.70 -22.68 -7.64
N LEU A 14 -0.77 -22.96 -6.72
CA LEU A 14 -0.82 -22.50 -5.34
C LEU A 14 -0.41 -21.02 -5.21
N ALA A 15 0.50 -20.53 -6.05
CA ALA A 15 0.96 -19.15 -6.05
C ALA A 15 -0.07 -18.18 -6.66
N LEU A 16 -0.83 -18.62 -7.66
CA LEU A 16 -1.79 -17.78 -8.37
C LEU A 16 -2.84 -17.10 -7.45
N PRO A 17 -3.47 -17.78 -6.48
CA PRO A 17 -4.39 -17.15 -5.52
C PRO A 17 -3.73 -16.16 -4.58
N MET A 18 -2.40 -16.21 -4.40
CA MET A 18 -1.65 -15.28 -3.54
C MET A 18 -1.33 -13.97 -4.27
N LEU A 19 -1.38 -13.94 -5.59
CA LEU A 19 -1.02 -12.79 -6.42
C LEU A 19 -1.83 -11.51 -6.07
N PRO A 20 -3.16 -11.55 -5.85
CA PRO A 20 -3.91 -10.38 -5.42
C PRO A 20 -3.46 -9.84 -4.05
N PHE A 21 -3.10 -10.70 -3.11
CA PHE A 21 -2.61 -10.29 -1.79
C PHE A 21 -1.25 -9.59 -1.90
N VAL A 22 -0.35 -10.16 -2.70
CA VAL A 22 0.97 -9.55 -2.96
C VAL A 22 0.79 -8.20 -3.65
N ALA A 23 -0.10 -8.10 -4.64
CA ALA A 23 -0.39 -6.84 -5.33
C ALA A 23 -0.92 -5.78 -4.36
N MET A 24 -1.81 -6.14 -3.43
CA MET A 24 -2.33 -5.20 -2.42
C MET A 24 -1.25 -4.69 -1.46
N VAL A 25 -0.28 -5.54 -1.10
CA VAL A 25 0.71 -5.27 -0.05
C VAL A 25 2.00 -4.68 -0.61
N ALA A 26 2.36 -5.00 -1.85
CA ALA A 26 3.61 -4.61 -2.49
C ALA A 26 3.44 -3.53 -3.58
N THR A 27 2.37 -2.75 -3.51
CA THR A 27 2.11 -1.66 -4.45
C THR A 27 1.58 -0.41 -3.73
N SER A 28 1.35 0.66 -4.48
CA SER A 28 0.75 1.91 -3.98
C SER A 28 -0.69 1.75 -3.46
N TYR A 29 -1.34 0.61 -3.68
CA TYR A 29 -2.74 0.34 -3.28
C TYR A 29 -2.99 0.59 -1.80
N LEU A 30 -2.09 0.12 -0.94
CA LEU A 30 -2.25 0.19 0.52
C LEU A 30 -2.43 1.63 1.02
N LYS A 31 -1.56 2.56 0.61
CA LYS A 31 -1.65 3.98 0.99
C LYS A 31 -2.94 4.61 0.47
N ILE A 32 -3.27 4.37 -0.79
CA ILE A 32 -4.42 4.98 -1.45
C ILE A 32 -5.73 4.55 -0.78
N VAL A 33 -5.95 3.25 -0.57
CA VAL A 33 -7.19 2.75 0.03
C VAL A 33 -7.39 3.21 1.46
N VAL A 34 -6.29 3.27 2.24
CA VAL A 34 -6.33 3.74 3.63
C VAL A 34 -6.68 5.22 3.69
N VAL A 35 -6.01 6.08 2.90
CA VAL A 35 -6.29 7.52 2.87
C VAL A 35 -7.73 7.79 2.42
N MET A 36 -8.21 7.15 1.36
CA MET A 36 -9.59 7.30 0.89
C MET A 36 -10.62 6.87 1.95
N SER A 37 -10.33 5.80 2.68
CA SER A 37 -11.19 5.33 3.78
C SER A 37 -11.21 6.32 4.95
N LEU A 38 -10.06 6.90 5.30
CA LEU A 38 -9.95 7.93 6.34
C LEU A 38 -10.74 9.18 5.99
N ILE A 39 -10.69 9.63 4.73
CA ILE A 39 -11.44 10.81 4.28
C ILE A 39 -12.94 10.57 4.32
N ARG A 40 -13.41 9.40 3.85
CA ARG A 40 -14.83 9.04 3.97
C ARG A 40 -15.31 9.12 5.42
N ASN A 41 -14.50 8.63 6.35
CA ASN A 41 -14.81 8.69 7.78
C ASN A 41 -14.78 10.14 8.30
N ALA A 42 -13.84 10.97 7.84
CA ALA A 42 -13.71 12.37 8.19
C ALA A 42 -14.96 13.19 7.79
N LEU A 43 -15.49 12.91 6.62
CA LEU A 43 -16.73 13.52 6.12
C LEU A 43 -17.98 13.11 6.93
N GLY A 44 -17.89 12.07 7.77
CA GLY A 44 -19.04 11.55 8.51
C GLY A 44 -19.98 10.66 7.68
N ILE A 45 -19.57 10.27 6.49
CA ILE A 45 -20.39 9.44 5.57
C ILE A 45 -19.91 8.00 5.72
N GLN A 46 -20.67 7.18 6.47
CA GLN A 46 -20.22 5.82 6.85
C GLN A 46 -20.26 4.82 5.67
N SER A 47 -21.09 5.02 4.66
CA SER A 47 -21.34 4.04 3.59
C SER A 47 -21.29 4.58 2.16
N ILE A 48 -21.03 5.88 1.97
CA ILE A 48 -20.96 6.53 0.66
C ILE A 48 -19.61 7.24 0.52
N PRO A 49 -18.79 6.95 -0.50
CA PRO A 49 -18.98 5.88 -1.49
C PRO A 49 -18.81 4.47 -0.89
N PRO A 50 -19.47 3.43 -1.46
CA PRO A 50 -19.29 2.04 -1.01
C PRO A 50 -17.84 1.57 -1.07
N ASN A 51 -17.45 0.62 -0.21
CA ASN A 51 -16.08 0.07 -0.18
C ASN A 51 -15.61 -0.42 -1.55
N MET A 52 -16.53 -1.02 -2.33
CA MET A 52 -16.21 -1.50 -3.67
C MET A 52 -15.74 -0.36 -4.60
N VAL A 53 -16.37 0.82 -4.53
CA VAL A 53 -15.99 1.98 -5.35
C VAL A 53 -14.65 2.53 -4.92
N ILE A 54 -14.38 2.62 -3.61
CA ILE A 54 -13.09 3.04 -3.07
C ILE A 54 -11.98 2.09 -3.52
N ASN A 55 -12.22 0.78 -3.40
CA ASN A 55 -11.25 -0.24 -3.81
C ASN A 55 -11.00 -0.21 -5.31
N ALA A 56 -12.05 -0.04 -6.13
CA ALA A 56 -11.91 0.07 -7.58
C ALA A 56 -11.09 1.30 -7.97
N LEU A 57 -11.37 2.46 -7.37
CA LEU A 57 -10.62 3.69 -7.63
C LEU A 57 -9.15 3.56 -7.18
N ALA A 58 -8.93 2.96 -6.00
CA ALA A 58 -7.58 2.67 -5.51
C ALA A 58 -6.81 1.75 -6.46
N LEU A 59 -7.46 0.72 -7.03
CA LEU A 59 -6.83 -0.15 -8.02
C LEU A 59 -6.49 0.60 -9.31
N ILE A 60 -7.40 1.41 -9.83
CA ILE A 60 -7.15 2.22 -11.04
C ILE A 60 -5.93 3.14 -10.84
N LEU A 61 -5.87 3.85 -9.70
CA LEU A 61 -4.75 4.71 -9.38
C LEU A 61 -3.45 3.93 -9.16
N THR A 62 -3.54 2.73 -8.58
CA THR A 62 -2.40 1.84 -8.41
C THR A 62 -1.84 1.42 -9.76
N PHE A 63 -2.67 1.00 -10.69
CA PHE A 63 -2.22 0.67 -12.06
C PHE A 63 -1.58 1.88 -12.74
N TYR A 64 -2.15 3.06 -12.57
CA TYR A 64 -1.59 4.30 -13.12
C TYR A 64 -0.19 4.60 -12.56
N ILE A 65 -0.01 4.52 -11.24
CA ILE A 65 1.26 4.79 -10.55
C ILE A 65 2.30 3.71 -10.88
N MET A 66 1.87 2.44 -10.91
CA MET A 66 2.75 1.29 -11.15
C MET A 66 3.03 1.02 -12.64
N ALA A 67 2.39 1.77 -13.56
CA ALA A 67 2.55 1.56 -15.00
C ALA A 67 4.02 1.47 -15.46
N PRO A 68 4.95 2.36 -15.04
CA PRO A 68 6.34 2.26 -15.45
C PRO A 68 7.03 0.97 -14.98
N SER A 69 6.72 0.51 -13.75
CA SER A 69 7.29 -0.73 -13.20
C SER A 69 6.72 -1.97 -13.90
N ILE A 70 5.43 -1.94 -14.25
CA ILE A 70 4.76 -3.01 -14.99
C ILE A 70 5.33 -3.10 -16.42
N GLU A 71 5.51 -1.97 -17.12
CA GLU A 71 6.06 -1.90 -18.45
C GLU A 71 7.47 -2.47 -18.53
N LYS A 72 8.37 -2.02 -17.64
CA LYS A 72 9.74 -2.56 -17.53
C LYS A 72 9.76 -4.06 -17.23
N GLY A 73 8.91 -4.51 -16.30
CA GLY A 73 8.78 -5.94 -16.00
C GLY A 73 8.30 -6.75 -17.21
N TRP A 74 7.34 -6.22 -17.96
CA TRP A 74 6.82 -6.86 -19.18
C TRP A 74 7.86 -6.91 -20.30
N GLU A 75 8.61 -5.83 -20.52
CA GLU A 75 9.72 -5.80 -21.49
C GLU A 75 10.78 -6.87 -21.18
N THR A 76 11.11 -7.06 -19.90
CA THR A 76 12.05 -8.10 -19.47
C THR A 76 11.52 -9.49 -19.80
N VAL A 77 10.24 -9.75 -19.56
CA VAL A 77 9.61 -11.04 -19.89
C VAL A 77 9.54 -11.23 -21.41
N SER A 78 9.04 -10.25 -22.16
CA SER A 78 8.83 -10.35 -23.61
C SER A 78 10.13 -10.55 -24.37
N SER A 79 11.18 -9.79 -24.05
CA SER A 79 12.50 -9.94 -24.70
C SER A 79 13.11 -11.33 -24.48
N LYS A 80 12.88 -11.93 -23.31
CA LYS A 80 13.37 -13.29 -23.02
C LYS A 80 12.49 -14.39 -23.60
N MET A 81 11.20 -14.13 -23.78
CA MET A 81 10.31 -15.04 -24.51
C MET A 81 10.70 -15.14 -25.98
N GLU A 82 11.09 -14.04 -26.63
CA GLU A 82 11.56 -14.04 -28.02
C GLU A 82 12.93 -14.72 -28.17
N ALA A 83 13.81 -14.57 -27.19
CA ALA A 83 15.15 -15.15 -27.20
C ALA A 83 15.20 -16.65 -26.88
N ASN A 84 14.21 -17.20 -26.17
CA ASN A 84 14.17 -18.60 -25.72
C ASN A 84 12.82 -19.25 -26.04
N LYS A 85 12.88 -20.60 -26.36
CA LYS A 85 11.67 -21.41 -26.57
C LYS A 85 10.72 -21.34 -25.37
N PRO A 86 9.38 -21.38 -25.55
CA PRO A 86 8.36 -21.17 -24.51
C PRO A 86 8.48 -22.06 -23.29
N GLU A 87 9.13 -23.20 -23.37
CA GLU A 87 9.39 -24.15 -22.29
C GLU A 87 10.29 -23.58 -21.16
N LYS A 88 11.03 -22.48 -21.42
CA LYS A 88 11.97 -21.88 -20.46
C LYS A 88 11.46 -20.58 -19.79
N VAL A 89 10.26 -20.12 -20.11
CA VAL A 89 9.69 -18.86 -19.58
C VAL A 89 9.36 -18.94 -18.08
N LEU A 90 9.09 -20.12 -17.56
CA LEU A 90 8.84 -20.37 -16.13
C LEU A 90 10.11 -20.58 -15.30
N ARG A 91 11.28 -20.20 -15.81
CA ARG A 91 12.51 -20.26 -15.01
C ARG A 91 12.47 -19.14 -13.96
N THR A 92 12.83 -19.51 -12.74
CA THR A 92 12.91 -18.64 -11.55
C THR A 92 13.71 -17.36 -11.82
N ASP A 93 14.70 -17.43 -12.73
CA ASP A 93 15.57 -16.33 -13.13
C ASP A 93 14.82 -15.22 -13.86
N ILE A 94 13.90 -15.57 -14.78
CA ILE A 94 13.11 -14.60 -15.55
C ILE A 94 12.09 -13.90 -14.63
N LEU A 95 11.45 -14.66 -13.75
CA LEU A 95 10.52 -14.12 -12.78
C LEU A 95 11.21 -13.19 -11.75
N ALA A 96 12.41 -13.59 -11.29
CA ALA A 96 13.19 -12.78 -10.39
C ALA A 96 13.58 -11.44 -11.02
N GLU A 97 14.04 -11.45 -12.27
CA GLU A 97 14.45 -10.25 -12.99
C GLU A 97 13.27 -9.35 -13.38
N ALA A 98 12.13 -9.95 -13.79
CA ALA A 98 10.88 -9.21 -14.02
C ALA A 98 10.35 -8.55 -12.75
N GLY A 99 10.71 -9.06 -11.57
CA GLY A 99 10.39 -8.49 -10.27
C GLY A 99 11.27 -7.32 -9.83
N GLU A 100 12.43 -7.10 -10.46
CA GLU A 100 13.36 -6.03 -10.04
C GLU A 100 12.78 -4.62 -10.14
N PRO A 101 12.00 -4.21 -11.18
CA PRO A 101 11.37 -2.90 -11.22
C PRO A 101 10.38 -2.66 -10.06
N PHE A 102 9.74 -3.72 -9.58
CA PHE A 102 8.88 -3.66 -8.41
C PHE A 102 9.69 -3.51 -7.11
N LYS A 103 10.83 -4.20 -7.00
CA LYS A 103 11.75 -4.00 -5.86
C LYS A 103 12.30 -2.59 -5.83
N GLU A 104 12.68 -2.03 -6.98
CA GLU A 104 13.13 -0.64 -7.05
C GLU A 104 12.08 0.33 -6.51
N PHE A 105 10.83 0.17 -6.92
CA PHE A 105 9.71 0.94 -6.39
C PHE A 105 9.57 0.79 -4.87
N LEU A 106 9.62 -0.44 -4.34
CA LEU A 106 9.53 -0.68 -2.91
C LEU A 106 10.69 -0.03 -2.14
N VAL A 107 11.92 -0.11 -2.66
CA VAL A 107 13.10 0.50 -2.04
C VAL A 107 12.95 2.03 -1.98
N GLN A 108 12.51 2.66 -3.07
CA GLN A 108 12.34 4.10 -3.16
C GLN A 108 11.26 4.62 -2.19
N GLU A 109 10.17 3.88 -2.05
CA GLU A 109 9.05 4.28 -1.22
C GLU A 109 9.19 3.87 0.26
N THR A 110 10.11 2.96 0.59
CA THR A 110 10.31 2.53 1.99
C THR A 110 11.11 3.58 2.77
N GLY A 111 10.60 3.99 3.92
CA GLY A 111 11.32 4.88 4.82
C GLY A 111 12.55 4.21 5.43
N GLU A 112 13.64 4.96 5.53
CA GLU A 112 14.93 4.45 6.06
C GLU A 112 14.81 3.85 7.47
N LYS A 113 13.99 4.47 8.34
CA LYS A 113 13.76 4.00 9.71
C LYS A 113 13.10 2.62 9.75
N GLN A 114 12.08 2.42 8.91
CA GLN A 114 11.36 1.15 8.81
C GLN A 114 12.28 0.08 8.24
N LEU A 115 13.01 0.39 7.17
CA LEU A 115 13.96 -0.54 6.56
C LEU A 115 15.02 -0.97 7.57
N ALA A 116 15.68 -0.02 8.24
CA ALA A 116 16.70 -0.31 9.25
C ALA A 116 16.15 -1.16 10.41
N PHE A 117 14.93 -0.88 10.87
CA PHE A 117 14.28 -1.68 11.90
C PHE A 117 14.11 -3.15 11.49
N PHE A 118 13.59 -3.39 10.28
CA PHE A 118 13.35 -4.75 9.80
C PHE A 118 14.64 -5.50 9.48
N VAL A 119 15.68 -4.83 8.95
CA VAL A 119 17.01 -5.42 8.74
C VAL A 119 17.60 -5.85 10.08
N ASN A 120 17.75 -4.93 11.03
CA ASN A 120 18.32 -5.22 12.34
C ASN A 120 17.55 -6.30 13.12
N THR A 121 16.22 -6.34 12.95
CA THR A 121 15.39 -7.36 13.58
C THR A 121 15.59 -8.71 12.92
N ALA A 122 15.66 -8.77 11.59
CA ALA A 122 15.88 -9.99 10.83
C ALA A 122 17.26 -10.60 11.15
N GLU A 123 18.33 -9.78 11.25
CA GLU A 123 19.66 -10.24 11.66
C GLU A 123 19.66 -10.98 12.99
N ARG A 124 18.83 -10.53 13.94
CA ARG A 124 18.69 -11.15 15.25
C ARG A 124 17.75 -12.35 15.25
N LEU A 125 16.61 -12.26 14.55
CA LEU A 125 15.61 -13.32 14.51
C LEU A 125 16.08 -14.56 13.73
N TRP A 126 16.88 -14.34 12.68
CA TRP A 126 17.42 -15.40 11.84
C TRP A 126 18.85 -15.79 12.22
N ALA A 127 19.33 -15.28 13.36
CA ALA A 127 20.64 -15.65 13.89
C ALA A 127 20.71 -17.15 14.12
N THR A 128 21.82 -17.75 13.72
CA THR A 128 22.11 -19.17 13.94
C THR A 128 22.97 -19.35 15.18
N LYS A 129 22.75 -20.45 15.90
CA LYS A 129 23.64 -20.88 16.98
C LYS A 129 24.60 -21.92 16.45
N ASP A 130 25.87 -21.76 16.70
CA ASP A 130 26.87 -22.77 16.45
C ASP A 130 26.83 -23.91 17.51
N GLU A 131 27.57 -24.99 17.29
CA GLU A 131 27.63 -26.12 18.22
C GLU A 131 28.19 -25.74 19.61
N ALA A 132 28.91 -24.62 19.68
CA ALA A 132 29.46 -24.05 20.92
C ALA A 132 28.48 -23.11 21.65
N GLY A 133 27.29 -22.89 21.09
CA GLY A 133 26.24 -22.03 21.67
C GLY A 133 26.41 -20.52 21.37
N ASN A 134 27.37 -20.11 20.53
CA ASN A 134 27.56 -18.74 20.14
C ASN A 134 26.49 -18.36 19.12
N VAL A 135 25.90 -17.15 19.30
CA VAL A 135 24.88 -16.61 18.39
C VAL A 135 25.57 -15.78 17.31
N THR A 136 25.49 -16.23 16.07
CA THR A 136 25.98 -15.48 14.90
C THR A 136 24.80 -14.78 14.22
N PRO A 137 24.78 -13.44 14.14
CA PRO A 137 23.75 -12.72 13.39
C PRO A 137 23.69 -13.18 11.94
N ALA A 138 22.49 -13.27 11.39
CA ALA A 138 22.31 -13.59 9.97
C ALA A 138 22.76 -12.40 9.11
N VAL A 139 23.43 -12.69 7.99
CA VAL A 139 23.69 -11.65 6.96
C VAL A 139 22.42 -11.46 6.17
N VAL A 140 21.78 -10.32 6.33
CA VAL A 140 20.48 -10.01 5.71
C VAL A 140 20.66 -8.96 4.61
N ASP A 141 20.24 -9.32 3.39
CA ASP A 141 20.16 -8.35 2.30
C ASP A 141 18.95 -7.43 2.51
N HIS A 142 19.20 -6.12 2.60
CA HIS A 142 18.16 -5.08 2.70
C HIS A 142 17.18 -5.06 1.52
N ARG A 143 17.55 -5.62 0.36
CA ARG A 143 16.70 -5.82 -0.82
C ARG A 143 15.93 -7.15 -0.82
N SER A 144 16.09 -7.96 0.22
CA SER A 144 15.32 -9.20 0.36
C SER A 144 13.82 -8.90 0.47
N TRP A 145 12.98 -9.63 -0.28
CA TRP A 145 11.51 -9.49 -0.20
C TRP A 145 10.96 -9.67 1.22
N PHE A 146 11.56 -10.54 2.02
CA PHE A 146 11.14 -10.83 3.39
C PHE A 146 11.35 -9.66 4.35
N VAL A 147 12.26 -8.75 4.04
CA VAL A 147 12.56 -7.53 4.82
C VAL A 147 11.89 -6.33 4.19
N LEU A 148 11.98 -6.23 2.87
CA LEU A 148 11.54 -5.05 2.13
C LEU A 148 10.01 -4.89 2.14
N VAL A 149 9.26 -5.99 1.91
CA VAL A 149 7.78 -5.92 1.88
C VAL A 149 7.19 -5.46 3.22
N PRO A 150 7.53 -6.06 4.39
CA PRO A 150 6.98 -5.57 5.65
C PRO A 150 7.46 -4.14 6.00
N ALA A 151 8.71 -3.78 5.67
CA ALA A 151 9.20 -2.42 5.87
C ALA A 151 8.42 -1.40 5.03
N PHE A 152 8.17 -1.72 3.76
CA PHE A 152 7.33 -0.93 2.86
C PHE A 152 5.91 -0.78 3.38
N CYS A 153 5.26 -1.87 3.79
CA CYS A 153 3.90 -1.83 4.33
C CYS A 153 3.76 -0.87 5.51
N VAL A 154 4.68 -0.97 6.48
CA VAL A 154 4.67 -0.09 7.66
C VAL A 154 4.95 1.35 7.26
N SER A 155 5.85 1.58 6.31
CA SER A 155 6.15 2.91 5.76
C SER A 155 4.93 3.52 5.09
N GLU A 156 4.27 2.79 4.19
CA GLU A 156 3.08 3.26 3.47
C GLU A 156 1.88 3.48 4.40
N LEU A 157 1.67 2.61 5.39
CA LEU A 157 0.66 2.83 6.43
C LEU A 157 0.95 4.11 7.22
N THR A 158 2.19 4.32 7.63
CA THR A 158 2.58 5.54 8.37
C THR A 158 2.32 6.79 7.54
N LYS A 159 2.74 6.82 6.27
CA LYS A 159 2.47 7.91 5.34
C LYS A 159 0.95 8.12 5.15
N ALA A 160 0.18 7.03 4.99
CA ALA A 160 -1.26 7.09 4.81
C ALA A 160 -1.97 7.72 6.01
N PHE A 161 -1.59 7.35 7.24
CA PHE A 161 -2.14 7.94 8.45
C PHE A 161 -1.72 9.41 8.64
N GLN A 162 -0.49 9.77 8.28
CA GLN A 162 -0.04 11.17 8.31
C GLN A 162 -0.88 12.04 7.35
N ILE A 163 -1.07 11.60 6.10
CA ILE A 163 -1.91 12.30 5.13
C ILE A 163 -3.35 12.35 5.62
N GLY A 164 -3.90 11.21 6.05
CA GLY A 164 -5.27 11.13 6.55
C GLY A 164 -5.52 12.06 7.72
N PHE A 165 -4.59 12.14 8.67
CA PHE A 165 -4.67 13.05 9.81
C PHE A 165 -4.72 14.52 9.36
N LEU A 166 -3.81 14.94 8.47
CA LEU A 166 -3.79 16.32 7.98
C LEU A 166 -5.09 16.70 7.27
N VAL A 167 -5.62 15.79 6.46
CA VAL A 167 -6.90 16.04 5.75
C VAL A 167 -8.09 16.00 6.71
N TYR A 168 -7.98 15.29 7.84
CA TYR A 168 -9.04 15.22 8.85
C TYR A 168 -9.21 16.52 9.63
N LEU A 169 -8.13 17.30 9.83
CA LEU A 169 -8.12 18.50 10.67
C LEU A 169 -9.25 19.52 10.35
N PRO A 170 -9.48 19.94 9.10
CA PRO A 170 -10.55 20.90 8.81
C PRO A 170 -11.94 20.37 9.17
N PHE A 171 -12.18 19.08 9.05
CA PHE A 171 -13.46 18.47 9.38
C PHE A 171 -13.69 18.39 10.88
N ILE A 172 -12.63 18.13 11.69
CA ILE A 172 -12.71 18.22 13.16
C ILE A 172 -13.01 19.65 13.59
N ALA A 173 -12.40 20.64 12.96
CA ALA A 173 -12.67 22.04 13.28
C ALA A 173 -14.16 22.37 13.10
N ILE A 174 -14.78 21.94 12.02
CA ILE A 174 -16.22 22.08 11.79
C ILE A 174 -17.03 21.41 12.89
N ASP A 175 -16.69 20.16 13.26
CA ASP A 175 -17.40 19.44 14.31
C ASP A 175 -17.35 20.20 15.66
N ILE A 176 -16.18 20.71 16.03
CA ILE A 176 -15.98 21.47 17.27
C ILE A 176 -16.80 22.77 17.25
N ILE A 177 -16.78 23.52 16.14
CA ILE A 177 -17.52 24.78 16.01
C ILE A 177 -19.03 24.50 16.16
N ILE A 178 -19.56 23.55 15.40
CA ILE A 178 -20.99 23.20 15.45
C ILE A 178 -21.39 22.68 16.85
N SER A 179 -20.56 21.84 17.48
CA SER A 179 -20.82 21.37 18.83
C SER A 179 -20.91 22.52 19.84
N ASN A 180 -20.01 23.48 19.78
CA ASN A 180 -20.02 24.64 20.67
C ASN A 180 -21.25 25.54 20.45
N ILE A 181 -21.68 25.74 19.19
CA ILE A 181 -22.88 26.52 18.88
C ILE A 181 -24.12 25.83 19.45
N LEU A 182 -24.28 24.50 19.24
CA LEU A 182 -25.42 23.74 19.75
C LEU A 182 -25.49 23.76 21.30
N LEU A 183 -24.33 23.60 21.95
CA LEU A 183 -24.25 23.71 23.43
C LEU A 183 -24.64 25.10 23.93
N ALA A 184 -24.17 26.17 23.27
CA ALA A 184 -24.52 27.55 23.64
C ALA A 184 -26.03 27.83 23.47
N MET A 185 -26.68 27.18 22.49
CA MET A 185 -28.13 27.27 22.28
C MET A 185 -28.95 26.35 23.21
N GLY A 186 -28.29 25.56 24.08
CA GLY A 186 -28.98 24.62 24.97
C GLY A 186 -29.51 23.35 24.30
N MET A 187 -29.11 23.09 23.07
CA MET A 187 -29.59 21.95 22.24
C MET A 187 -28.79 20.66 22.52
N MET A 188 -28.82 20.19 23.78
CA MET A 188 -28.03 19.03 24.23
C MET A 188 -28.46 17.68 23.58
N MET A 189 -29.70 17.57 23.11
CA MET A 189 -30.22 16.32 22.52
C MET A 189 -29.97 16.19 21.02
N VAL A 190 -29.49 17.24 20.34
CA VAL A 190 -29.21 17.22 18.90
C VAL A 190 -27.80 16.73 18.67
N SER A 191 -27.67 15.74 17.78
CA SER A 191 -26.35 15.22 17.42
C SER A 191 -25.55 16.25 16.60
N PRO A 192 -24.39 16.74 17.10
CA PRO A 192 -23.55 17.68 16.35
C PRO A 192 -23.09 17.13 14.99
N VAL A 193 -22.80 15.83 14.92
CA VAL A 193 -22.36 15.16 13.70
C VAL A 193 -23.38 15.26 12.58
N THR A 194 -24.66 15.15 12.89
CA THR A 194 -25.75 15.26 11.89
C THR A 194 -25.85 16.68 11.33
N ILE A 195 -25.64 17.68 12.18
CA ILE A 195 -25.70 19.09 11.76
C ILE A 195 -24.42 19.52 11.03
N SER A 196 -23.26 18.98 11.41
CA SER A 196 -21.97 19.33 10.77
C SER A 196 -21.80 18.71 9.38
N LEU A 197 -22.46 17.59 9.09
CA LEU A 197 -22.34 16.84 7.83
C LEU A 197 -22.55 17.71 6.57
N PRO A 198 -23.63 18.49 6.43
CA PRO A 198 -23.81 19.37 5.26
C PRO A 198 -22.67 20.38 5.08
N PHE A 199 -22.13 20.93 6.17
CA PHE A 199 -21.02 21.88 6.12
C PHE A 199 -19.71 21.23 5.68
N LYS A 200 -19.44 20.01 6.14
CA LYS A 200 -18.29 19.20 5.70
C LYS A 200 -18.37 18.90 4.21
N LEU A 201 -19.53 18.46 3.74
CA LEU A 201 -19.75 18.19 2.33
C LEU A 201 -19.60 19.45 1.47
N LEU A 202 -20.18 20.55 1.91
CA LEU A 202 -20.05 21.84 1.21
C LEU A 202 -18.58 22.25 1.10
N LEU A 203 -17.83 22.23 2.22
CA LEU A 203 -16.39 22.53 2.21
C LEU A 203 -15.64 21.63 1.23
N PHE A 204 -15.88 20.32 1.30
CA PHE A 204 -15.18 19.34 0.46
C PHE A 204 -15.44 19.55 -1.05
N VAL A 205 -16.70 19.91 -1.40
CA VAL A 205 -17.07 20.22 -2.79
C VAL A 205 -16.47 21.56 -3.24
N MET A 206 -16.51 22.59 -2.39
CA MET A 206 -15.98 23.92 -2.73
C MET A 206 -14.47 23.93 -3.00
N VAL A 207 -13.71 23.07 -2.31
CA VAL A 207 -12.25 22.97 -2.52
C VAL A 207 -11.88 21.93 -3.59
N ASP A 208 -12.85 21.37 -4.32
CA ASP A 208 -12.64 20.25 -5.25
C ASP A 208 -11.86 19.08 -4.60
N GLY A 209 -12.36 18.66 -3.46
CA GLY A 209 -11.66 17.75 -2.54
C GLY A 209 -11.21 16.44 -3.17
N TRP A 210 -12.01 15.83 -4.08
CA TRP A 210 -11.60 14.60 -4.75
C TRP A 210 -10.40 14.81 -5.67
N THR A 211 -10.39 15.87 -6.46
CA THR A 211 -9.28 16.17 -7.36
C THR A 211 -8.00 16.47 -6.60
N LEU A 212 -8.08 17.32 -5.56
CA LEU A 212 -6.93 17.64 -4.71
C LEU A 212 -6.36 16.39 -4.02
N LEU A 213 -7.23 15.53 -3.52
CA LEU A 213 -6.83 14.28 -2.88
C LEU A 213 -6.09 13.36 -3.83
N ILE A 214 -6.70 13.08 -5.00
CA ILE A 214 -6.11 12.17 -6.00
C ILE A 214 -4.79 12.73 -6.51
N GLN A 215 -4.74 14.04 -6.83
CA GLN A 215 -3.50 14.69 -7.25
C GLN A 215 -2.41 14.62 -6.17
N GLY A 216 -2.77 14.85 -4.90
CA GLY A 216 -1.85 14.75 -3.77
C GLY A 216 -1.30 13.34 -3.60
N LEU A 217 -2.15 12.32 -3.70
CA LEU A 217 -1.75 10.92 -3.60
C LEU A 217 -0.82 10.51 -4.75
N VAL A 218 -1.15 10.89 -6.00
CA VAL A 218 -0.32 10.56 -7.17
C VAL A 218 1.01 11.32 -7.11
N ARG A 219 0.99 12.62 -6.78
CA ARG A 219 2.22 13.43 -6.65
C ARG A 219 3.15 12.92 -5.55
N GLY A 220 2.62 12.30 -4.51
CA GLY A 220 3.41 11.69 -3.45
C GLY A 220 4.26 10.49 -3.88
N TYR A 221 4.14 10.04 -5.14
CA TYR A 221 4.97 9.01 -5.79
C TYR A 221 5.82 9.58 -6.96
N LEU A 222 5.75 10.89 -7.20
CA LEU A 222 6.64 11.55 -8.15
C LEU A 222 8.00 11.77 -7.48
N ILE A 223 9.03 11.27 -8.11
CA ILE A 223 10.44 11.42 -7.70
C ILE A 223 10.93 12.80 -8.12
#